data_e0bdd81dd798ea941e4eeb5d085266ce
#
_entry.id   e0bdd81dd798ea941e4eeb5d085266ce
#
_cell.length_a   1.000
_cell.length_b   1.000
_cell.length_c   1.000
_cell.angle_alpha   90.00
_cell.angle_beta   90.00
_cell.angle_gamma   90.00
#
_symmetry.space_group_name_H-M   'P 1'
#
loop_
_entity.id
_entity.type
_entity.pdbx_description
1 polymer ?
#
loop_
_entity_poly.entity_id
_entity_poly.type
_entity_poly.pdbx_seq_one_letter_code
_entity_poly.pdbx_strand_id
1 'polypeptide(L)'
;MYEDMPEERINIFYEKLKKDAEAGGYQLNPDTNFTKKLVKGLLVNQDRYNYQACPCRISSGIKDADLDIICPCDYRDPDLDEYGTCYCALYVSQDILNGKKELVSIPDRRPTDEERMKQKENKIELISSLKYPIWRCKVCGYLCARDEPPEICHICKAKKDRFEKFL
;
A
#
# COMPACT_ATOMS: atom_id res chain seq x y z
N MET A 1 -20.58 9.71 16.03
CA MET A 1 -20.45 9.28 14.62
C MET A 1 -19.50 8.08 14.42
N TYR A 2 -18.62 7.75 15.36
CA TYR A 2 -17.77 6.55 15.33
C TYR A 2 -18.35 5.37 16.12
N GLU A 3 -19.34 5.62 16.94
CA GLU A 3 -19.94 4.64 17.86
C GLU A 3 -21.03 3.78 17.22
N ASP A 4 -21.64 4.25 16.14
CA ASP A 4 -22.85 3.65 15.55
C ASP A 4 -22.59 2.68 14.36
N MET A 5 -21.35 2.20 14.15
CA MET A 5 -21.14 1.22 13.08
C MET A 5 -21.76 -0.12 13.45
N PRO A 6 -22.66 -0.69 12.63
CA PRO A 6 -23.30 -1.97 12.90
C PRO A 6 -22.25 -3.08 13.11
N GLU A 7 -22.40 -3.85 14.16
CA GLU A 7 -21.49 -4.98 14.46
C GLU A 7 -21.51 -6.03 13.34
N GLU A 8 -22.64 -6.21 12.71
CA GLU A 8 -22.79 -7.10 11.54
C GLU A 8 -21.83 -6.70 10.40
N ARG A 9 -21.71 -5.40 10.10
CA ARG A 9 -20.78 -4.89 9.07
C ARG A 9 -19.33 -5.20 9.43
N ILE A 10 -18.97 -5.04 10.71
CA ILE A 10 -17.63 -5.36 11.21
C ILE A 10 -17.36 -6.86 11.06
N ASN A 11 -18.33 -7.70 11.43
CA ASN A 11 -18.20 -9.15 11.35
C ASN A 11 -18.05 -9.64 9.92
N ILE A 12 -18.86 -9.15 9.00
CA ILE A 12 -18.78 -9.50 7.56
C ILE A 12 -17.39 -9.13 7.01
N PHE A 13 -16.92 -7.93 7.32
CA PHE A 13 -15.61 -7.49 6.81
C PHE A 13 -14.45 -8.25 7.49
N TYR A 14 -14.56 -8.57 8.78
CA TYR A 14 -13.59 -9.40 9.50
C TYR A 14 -13.44 -10.78 8.85
N GLU A 15 -14.54 -11.47 8.60
CA GLU A 15 -14.52 -12.80 7.96
C GLU A 15 -13.92 -12.75 6.55
N LYS A 16 -14.27 -11.71 5.77
CA LYS A 16 -13.67 -11.49 4.45
C LYS A 16 -12.16 -11.28 4.58
N LEU A 17 -11.73 -10.36 5.45
CA LEU A 17 -10.31 -10.03 5.63
C LEU A 17 -9.51 -11.25 6.10
N LYS A 18 -10.08 -12.05 7.01
CA LYS A 18 -9.48 -13.29 7.49
C LYS A 18 -9.25 -14.28 6.34
N LYS A 19 -10.29 -14.53 5.54
CA LYS A 19 -10.21 -15.41 4.37
C LYS A 19 -9.17 -14.91 3.35
N ASP A 20 -9.16 -13.62 3.06
CA ASP A 20 -8.22 -13.00 2.11
C ASP A 20 -6.77 -13.11 2.64
N ALA A 21 -6.56 -12.89 3.95
CA ALA A 21 -5.27 -13.06 4.60
C ALA A 21 -4.77 -14.51 4.51
N GLU A 22 -5.59 -15.48 4.91
CA GLU A 22 -5.27 -16.90 4.86
C GLU A 22 -4.95 -17.38 3.43
N ALA A 23 -5.73 -16.94 2.43
CA ALA A 23 -5.48 -17.25 1.04
C ALA A 23 -4.14 -16.66 0.53
N GLY A 24 -3.69 -15.54 1.09
CA GLY A 24 -2.40 -14.94 0.82
C GLY A 24 -1.23 -15.50 1.66
N GLY A 25 -1.49 -16.50 2.52
CA GLY A 25 -0.47 -17.06 3.43
C GLY A 25 -0.21 -16.24 4.69
N TYR A 26 -1.08 -15.30 5.00
CA TYR A 26 -0.97 -14.43 6.18
C TYR A 26 -1.96 -14.86 7.27
N GLN A 27 -1.66 -14.44 8.51
CA GLN A 27 -2.49 -14.71 9.67
C GLN A 27 -2.91 -13.41 10.34
N LEU A 28 -4.17 -13.35 10.79
CA LEU A 28 -4.63 -12.25 11.62
C LEU A 28 -4.32 -12.51 13.10
N ASN A 29 -4.26 -11.44 13.88
CA ASN A 29 -4.09 -11.53 15.32
C ASN A 29 -5.20 -12.40 15.95
N PRO A 30 -4.87 -13.39 16.79
CA PRO A 30 -5.82 -14.31 17.38
C PRO A 30 -6.79 -13.67 18.37
N ASP A 31 -6.45 -12.49 18.91
CA ASP A 31 -7.41 -11.70 19.70
C ASP A 31 -8.47 -11.09 18.77
N THR A 32 -9.58 -11.80 18.65
CA THR A 32 -10.69 -11.41 17.79
C THR A 32 -11.29 -10.05 18.18
N ASN A 33 -11.34 -9.73 19.48
CA ASN A 33 -11.89 -8.46 19.93
C ASN A 33 -10.99 -7.30 19.52
N PHE A 34 -9.68 -7.45 19.69
CA PHE A 34 -8.69 -6.49 19.24
C PHE A 34 -8.73 -6.33 17.71
N THR A 35 -8.74 -7.45 16.99
CA THR A 35 -8.77 -7.46 15.52
C THR A 35 -10.02 -6.77 14.99
N LYS A 36 -11.20 -7.00 15.57
CA LYS A 36 -12.44 -6.32 15.18
C LYS A 36 -12.42 -4.81 15.43
N LYS A 37 -11.70 -4.33 16.46
CA LYS A 37 -11.48 -2.89 16.65
C LYS A 37 -10.67 -2.28 15.52
N LEU A 38 -9.63 -2.98 15.06
CA LEU A 38 -8.84 -2.54 13.90
C LEU A 38 -9.65 -2.59 12.61
N VAL A 39 -10.44 -3.64 12.41
CA VAL A 39 -11.39 -3.75 11.30
C VAL A 39 -12.38 -2.59 11.28
N LYS A 40 -12.94 -2.23 12.44
CA LYS A 40 -13.79 -1.03 12.57
C LYS A 40 -13.03 0.22 12.13
N GLY A 41 -11.77 0.38 12.52
CA GLY A 41 -10.93 1.49 12.11
C GLY A 41 -10.71 1.55 10.58
N LEU A 42 -10.50 0.40 9.94
CA LEU A 42 -10.38 0.31 8.47
C LEU A 42 -11.68 0.73 7.78
N LEU A 43 -12.83 0.28 8.29
CA LEU A 43 -14.14 0.64 7.74
C LEU A 43 -14.44 2.13 7.92
N VAL A 44 -14.06 2.70 9.06
CA VAL A 44 -14.17 4.14 9.31
C VAL A 44 -13.32 4.94 8.31
N ASN A 45 -12.10 4.51 8.05
CA ASN A 45 -11.25 5.16 7.04
C ASN A 45 -11.82 4.98 5.63
N GLN A 46 -12.40 3.81 5.32
CA GLN A 46 -13.11 3.58 4.08
C GLN A 46 -14.28 4.55 3.89
N ASP A 47 -15.08 4.77 4.92
CA ASP A 47 -16.24 5.69 4.86
C ASP A 47 -15.80 7.16 4.77
N ARG A 48 -14.67 7.51 5.39
CA ARG A 48 -14.15 8.88 5.43
C ARG A 48 -13.40 9.26 4.16
N TYR A 49 -12.57 8.36 3.66
CA TYR A 49 -11.58 8.64 2.62
C TYR A 49 -11.81 7.86 1.32
N ASN A 50 -12.76 6.92 1.27
CA ASN A 50 -12.98 5.96 0.19
C ASN A 50 -11.83 4.95 -0.02
N TYR A 51 -10.96 4.76 0.98
CA TYR A 51 -9.94 3.72 1.01
C TYR A 51 -9.62 3.30 2.45
N GLN A 52 -9.10 2.08 2.60
CA GLN A 52 -8.84 1.44 3.89
C GLN A 52 -7.44 1.79 4.39
N ALA A 53 -7.19 3.06 4.75
CA ALA A 53 -5.92 3.43 5.36
C ALA A 53 -5.72 2.69 6.70
N CYS A 54 -4.47 2.35 7.01
CA CYS A 54 -4.09 1.74 8.28
C CYS A 54 -4.62 2.56 9.46
N PRO A 55 -5.40 1.96 10.39
CA PRO A 55 -6.02 2.70 11.49
C PRO A 55 -5.02 3.22 12.52
N CYS A 56 -3.80 2.70 12.53
CA CYS A 56 -2.73 3.09 13.46
C CYS A 56 -1.76 4.12 12.88
N ARG A 57 -2.01 4.60 11.65
CA ARG A 57 -1.19 5.64 11.00
C ARG A 57 -2.05 6.85 10.66
N ILE A 58 -1.42 8.02 10.66
CA ILE A 58 -2.10 9.26 10.27
C ILE A 58 -2.27 9.27 8.75
N SER A 59 -3.52 9.26 8.30
CA SER A 59 -3.89 9.40 6.90
C SER A 59 -4.00 10.87 6.53
N SER A 60 -3.49 11.24 5.34
CA SER A 60 -3.64 12.58 4.78
C SER A 60 -5.04 12.84 4.22
N GLY A 61 -5.82 11.80 3.95
CA GLY A 61 -7.10 11.87 3.25
C GLY A 61 -6.96 11.96 1.73
N ILE A 62 -5.74 11.96 1.22
CA ILE A 62 -5.42 11.98 -0.22
C ILE A 62 -4.88 10.61 -0.60
N LYS A 63 -5.64 9.85 -1.37
CA LYS A 63 -5.32 8.46 -1.70
C LYS A 63 -3.91 8.29 -2.27
N ASP A 64 -3.50 9.15 -3.19
CA ASP A 64 -2.17 9.05 -3.84
C ASP A 64 -1.00 9.36 -2.89
N ALA A 65 -1.26 10.10 -1.80
CA ALA A 65 -0.28 10.37 -0.75
C ALA A 65 -0.23 9.29 0.32
N ASP A 66 -1.26 8.44 0.39
CA ASP A 66 -1.45 7.40 1.39
C ASP A 66 -1.41 5.97 0.82
N LEU A 67 -0.98 5.80 -0.46
CA LEU A 67 -0.91 4.48 -1.10
C LEU A 67 -0.10 3.49 -0.27
N ASP A 68 0.97 3.95 0.36
CA ASP A 68 1.89 3.18 1.20
C ASP A 68 1.25 2.64 2.48
N ILE A 69 0.14 3.26 2.94
CA ILE A 69 -0.56 2.88 4.17
C ILE A 69 -1.96 2.29 3.96
N ILE A 70 -2.38 2.07 2.71
CA ILE A 70 -3.61 1.31 2.43
C ILE A 70 -3.40 -0.13 2.89
N CYS A 71 -4.33 -0.63 3.70
CA CYS A 71 -4.21 -1.99 4.27
C CYS A 71 -4.53 -3.07 3.22
N PRO A 72 -3.67 -4.08 3.04
CA PRO A 72 -2.38 -4.30 3.70
C PRO A 72 -1.31 -3.31 3.21
N CYS A 73 -0.65 -2.63 4.14
CA CYS A 73 0.31 -1.56 3.82
C CYS A 73 1.66 -2.11 3.33
N ASP A 74 2.44 -1.27 2.64
CA ASP A 74 3.76 -1.64 2.09
C ASP A 74 4.76 -2.08 3.17
N TYR A 75 4.52 -1.68 4.43
CA TYR A 75 5.37 -1.99 5.58
C TYR A 75 5.02 -3.32 6.25
N ARG A 76 3.90 -3.98 5.88
CA ARG A 76 3.45 -5.22 6.54
C ARG A 76 4.50 -6.32 6.46
N ASP A 77 5.02 -6.60 5.29
CA ASP A 77 5.92 -7.74 5.08
C ASP A 77 7.27 -7.54 5.78
N PRO A 78 7.97 -6.39 5.62
CA PRO A 78 9.19 -6.15 6.38
C PRO A 78 8.97 -6.09 7.91
N ASP A 79 7.81 -5.65 8.39
CA ASP A 79 7.48 -5.68 9.81
C ASP A 79 7.25 -7.11 10.32
N LEU A 80 6.55 -7.95 9.53
CA LEU A 80 6.36 -9.38 9.85
C LEU A 80 7.68 -10.14 9.87
N ASP A 81 8.56 -9.89 8.92
CA ASP A 81 9.87 -10.54 8.82
C ASP A 81 10.76 -10.21 10.02
N GLU A 82 10.81 -8.95 10.43
CA GLU A 82 11.70 -8.51 11.52
C GLU A 82 11.07 -8.74 12.90
N TYR A 83 9.82 -8.34 13.07
CA TYR A 83 9.16 -8.33 14.38
C TYR A 83 8.14 -9.44 14.58
N GLY A 84 7.68 -10.08 13.50
CA GLY A 84 6.60 -11.08 13.53
C GLY A 84 5.22 -10.46 13.60
N THR A 85 5.08 -9.14 13.52
CA THR A 85 3.82 -8.43 13.57
C THR A 85 3.89 -7.18 12.71
N CYS A 86 2.78 -6.78 12.07
CA CYS A 86 2.71 -5.47 11.43
C CYS A 86 2.52 -4.36 12.48
N TYR A 87 2.74 -3.11 12.10
CA TYR A 87 2.70 -1.96 13.01
C TYR A 87 1.45 -1.87 13.89
N CYS A 88 0.26 -2.19 13.36
CA CYS A 88 -0.98 -2.20 14.14
C CYS A 88 -1.31 -3.57 14.74
N ALA A 89 -0.44 -4.56 14.63
CA ALA A 89 -0.65 -5.92 15.09
C ALA A 89 -1.94 -6.59 14.54
N LEU A 90 -2.41 -6.17 13.37
CA LEU A 90 -3.51 -6.82 12.65
C LEU A 90 -3.05 -8.14 12.03
N TYR A 91 -1.87 -8.12 11.39
CA TYR A 91 -1.22 -9.30 10.84
C TYR A 91 -0.10 -9.75 11.77
N VAL A 92 -0.02 -11.05 12.01
CA VAL A 92 0.98 -11.66 12.88
C VAL A 92 1.61 -12.88 12.23
N SER A 93 2.82 -13.22 12.64
CA SER A 93 3.52 -14.42 12.20
C SER A 93 2.99 -15.70 12.88
N GLN A 94 3.29 -16.84 12.28
CA GLN A 94 2.95 -18.14 12.86
C GLN A 94 3.62 -18.36 14.23
N ASP A 95 4.78 -17.77 14.47
CA ASP A 95 5.48 -17.91 15.75
C ASP A 95 4.76 -17.16 16.89
N ILE A 96 4.12 -16.03 16.59
CA ILE A 96 3.25 -15.34 17.56
C ILE A 96 1.99 -16.19 17.84
N LEU A 97 1.35 -16.75 16.79
CA LEU A 97 0.20 -17.63 16.97
C LEU A 97 0.52 -18.87 17.82
N ASN A 98 1.71 -19.41 17.66
CA ASN A 98 2.16 -20.60 18.39
C ASN A 98 2.73 -20.26 19.79
N GLY A 99 2.70 -18.99 20.20
CA GLY A 99 3.27 -18.57 21.50
C GLY A 99 4.78 -18.65 21.61
N LYS A 100 5.49 -18.79 20.48
CA LYS A 100 6.97 -18.82 20.46
C LYS A 100 7.57 -17.43 20.49
N LYS A 101 6.83 -16.42 20.06
CA LYS A 101 7.24 -15.01 20.06
C LYS A 101 6.13 -14.17 20.69
N GLU A 102 6.50 -13.24 21.54
CA GLU A 102 5.55 -12.32 22.16
C GLU A 102 5.21 -11.17 21.22
N LEU A 103 3.98 -10.67 21.33
CA LEU A 103 3.54 -9.48 20.62
C LEU A 103 4.09 -8.24 21.33
N VAL A 104 4.93 -7.49 20.64
CA VAL A 104 5.54 -6.26 21.16
C VAL A 104 5.18 -5.05 20.29
N SER A 105 5.24 -3.86 20.87
CA SER A 105 5.12 -2.62 20.10
C SER A 105 6.37 -2.45 19.23
N ILE A 106 6.17 -2.10 17.95
CA ILE A 106 7.26 -1.93 16.99
C ILE A 106 7.35 -0.48 16.51
N PRO A 107 8.50 -0.01 16.03
CA PRO A 107 8.65 1.32 15.47
C PRO A 107 7.88 1.47 14.16
N ASP A 108 7.39 2.68 13.89
CA ASP A 108 6.80 2.97 12.58
C ASP A 108 7.90 3.15 11.53
N ARG A 109 7.85 2.34 10.47
CA ARG A 109 8.78 2.44 9.34
C ARG A 109 8.39 3.51 8.33
N ARG A 110 7.19 4.08 8.46
CA ARG A 110 6.75 5.11 7.53
C ARG A 110 7.67 6.31 7.63
N PRO A 111 8.31 6.74 6.54
CA PRO A 111 9.11 7.94 6.56
C PRO A 111 8.25 9.16 6.94
N THR A 112 8.82 10.12 7.61
CA THR A 112 8.19 11.40 7.93
C THR A 112 7.77 12.13 6.64
N ASP A 113 6.87 13.11 6.76
CA ASP A 113 6.43 13.92 5.61
C ASP A 113 7.62 14.62 4.94
N GLU A 114 8.57 15.11 5.73
CA GLU A 114 9.79 15.76 5.23
C GLU A 114 10.68 14.78 4.46
N GLU A 115 10.86 13.57 4.97
CA GLU A 115 11.64 12.54 4.29
C GLU A 115 10.97 12.10 2.98
N ARG A 116 9.63 11.96 2.97
CA ARG A 116 8.87 11.63 1.77
C ARG A 116 8.95 12.73 0.72
N MET A 117 8.93 14.00 1.13
CA MET A 117 9.12 15.13 0.23
C MET A 117 10.52 15.11 -0.39
N LYS A 118 11.57 14.94 0.43
CA LYS A 118 12.95 14.83 -0.05
C LYS A 118 13.14 13.65 -1.02
N GLN A 119 12.52 12.50 -0.72
CA GLN A 119 12.58 11.34 -1.63
C GLN A 119 11.91 11.64 -2.98
N LYS A 120 10.79 12.38 -2.99
CA LYS A 120 10.13 12.82 -4.22
C LYS A 120 10.99 13.81 -4.99
N GLU A 121 11.59 14.80 -4.33
CA GLU A 121 12.49 15.77 -4.94
C GLU A 121 13.71 15.10 -5.56
N ASN A 122 14.39 14.21 -4.82
CA ASN A 122 15.52 13.43 -5.32
C ASN A 122 15.13 12.56 -6.54
N LYS A 123 13.93 11.98 -6.53
CA LYS A 123 13.43 11.19 -7.65
C LYS A 123 13.16 12.04 -8.89
N ILE A 124 12.63 13.27 -8.70
CA ILE A 124 12.40 14.23 -9.78
C ILE A 124 13.73 14.70 -10.35
N GLU A 125 14.71 15.01 -9.50
CA GLU A 125 16.05 15.42 -9.92
C GLU A 125 16.76 14.31 -10.72
N LEU A 126 16.70 13.07 -10.24
CA LEU A 126 17.22 11.91 -10.95
C LEU A 126 16.57 11.75 -12.33
N ILE A 127 15.25 11.90 -12.42
CA ILE A 127 14.52 11.82 -13.69
C ILE A 127 14.91 12.98 -14.62
N SER A 128 15.07 14.19 -14.09
CA SER A 128 15.47 15.38 -14.84
C SER A 128 16.91 15.30 -15.34
N SER A 129 17.76 14.49 -14.70
CA SER A 129 19.16 14.26 -15.12
C SER A 129 19.31 13.23 -16.24
N LEU A 130 18.21 12.58 -16.66
CA LEU A 130 18.27 11.59 -17.75
C LEU A 130 18.67 12.27 -19.06
N LYS A 131 19.64 11.66 -19.75
CA LYS A 131 20.15 12.17 -21.04
C LYS A 131 19.06 12.24 -22.11
N TYR A 132 18.09 11.34 -22.06
CA TYR A 132 17.03 11.22 -23.06
C TYR A 132 15.66 11.28 -22.42
N PRO A 133 14.67 11.93 -23.08
CA PRO A 133 13.28 11.89 -22.64
C PRO A 133 12.72 10.46 -22.68
N ILE A 134 11.79 10.17 -21.79
CA ILE A 134 11.09 8.88 -21.78
C ILE A 134 9.78 9.02 -22.52
N TRP A 135 9.55 8.11 -23.47
CA TRP A 135 8.33 8.02 -24.25
C TRP A 135 7.51 6.80 -23.84
N ARG A 136 6.20 6.97 -23.75
CA ARG A 136 5.24 5.91 -23.44
C ARG A 136 4.33 5.65 -24.65
N CYS A 137 4.19 4.39 -25.04
CA CYS A 137 3.16 3.98 -26.00
C CYS A 137 1.80 3.98 -25.31
N LYS A 138 0.83 4.79 -25.80
CA LYS A 138 -0.54 4.89 -25.27
C LYS A 138 -1.36 3.60 -25.40
N VAL A 139 -0.92 2.69 -26.30
CA VAL A 139 -1.67 1.45 -26.57
C VAL A 139 -1.28 0.33 -25.61
N CYS A 140 0.03 0.10 -25.38
CA CYS A 140 0.52 -1.04 -24.61
C CYS A 140 1.36 -0.67 -23.39
N GLY A 141 1.60 0.63 -23.14
CA GLY A 141 2.40 1.10 -22.01
C GLY A 141 3.93 0.93 -22.18
N TYR A 142 4.42 0.44 -23.31
CA TYR A 142 5.86 0.30 -23.56
C TYR A 142 6.58 1.63 -23.35
N LEU A 143 7.68 1.59 -22.59
CA LEU A 143 8.53 2.75 -22.31
C LEU A 143 9.85 2.63 -23.06
N CYS A 144 10.32 3.76 -23.60
CA CYS A 144 11.66 3.85 -24.17
C CYS A 144 12.28 5.24 -23.93
N ALA A 145 13.59 5.28 -23.69
CA ALA A 145 14.37 6.52 -23.54
C ALA A 145 15.15 6.80 -24.82
N ARG A 146 14.81 7.87 -25.54
CA ARG A 146 15.50 8.33 -26.77
C ARG A 146 15.05 9.74 -27.13
N ASP A 147 15.79 10.42 -28.04
CA ASP A 147 15.46 11.79 -28.46
C ASP A 147 14.04 11.91 -29.03
N GLU A 148 13.64 10.94 -29.86
CA GLU A 148 12.31 10.87 -30.44
C GLU A 148 11.68 9.48 -30.24
N PRO A 149 10.34 9.38 -30.22
CA PRO A 149 9.68 8.09 -30.14
C PRO A 149 9.94 7.24 -31.39
N PRO A 150 9.97 5.90 -31.28
CA PRO A 150 10.17 5.03 -32.43
C PRO A 150 9.03 5.17 -33.43
N GLU A 151 9.32 5.00 -34.71
CA GLU A 151 8.32 5.04 -35.80
C GLU A 151 7.23 3.98 -35.59
N ILE A 152 7.60 2.83 -35.00
CA ILE A 152 6.70 1.72 -34.73
C ILE A 152 7.02 1.16 -33.34
N CYS A 153 6.01 0.95 -32.51
CA CYS A 153 6.16 0.31 -31.22
C CYS A 153 6.66 -1.14 -31.37
N HIS A 154 7.74 -1.47 -30.68
CA HIS A 154 8.35 -2.80 -30.74
C HIS A 154 7.40 -3.90 -30.22
N ILE A 155 6.47 -3.56 -29.31
CA ILE A 155 5.54 -4.51 -28.66
C ILE A 155 4.26 -4.65 -29.46
N CYS A 156 3.46 -3.56 -29.59
CA CYS A 156 2.12 -3.63 -30.17
C CYS A 156 2.01 -3.13 -31.60
N LYS A 157 3.14 -2.75 -32.24
CA LYS A 157 3.23 -2.25 -33.62
C LYS A 157 2.44 -0.95 -33.88
N ALA A 158 2.02 -0.24 -32.84
CA ALA A 158 1.40 1.08 -32.98
C ALA A 158 2.41 2.10 -33.58
N LYS A 159 1.89 3.04 -34.37
CA LYS A 159 2.70 4.08 -35.01
C LYS A 159 3.18 5.14 -34.03
N LYS A 160 4.14 5.97 -34.45
CA LYS A 160 4.80 7.05 -33.69
C LYS A 160 3.80 8.02 -33.04
N ASP A 161 2.73 8.37 -33.71
CA ASP A 161 1.64 9.24 -33.25
C ASP A 161 0.92 8.73 -31.97
N ARG A 162 1.10 7.44 -31.67
CA ARG A 162 0.56 6.82 -30.45
C ARG A 162 1.50 6.87 -29.26
N PHE A 163 2.60 7.56 -29.36
CA PHE A 163 3.50 7.82 -28.26
C PHE A 163 3.25 9.20 -27.64
N GLU A 164 3.48 9.29 -26.36
CA GLU A 164 3.48 10.54 -25.60
C GLU A 164 4.78 10.67 -24.81
N LYS A 165 5.24 11.88 -24.59
CA LYS A 165 6.33 12.14 -23.66
C LYS A 165 5.82 11.85 -22.26
N PHE A 166 6.48 10.94 -21.56
CA PHE A 166 6.05 10.45 -20.26
C PHE A 166 6.80 11.14 -19.11
N LEU A 167 8.08 11.43 -19.36
CA LEU A 167 9.00 12.18 -18.49
C LEU A 167 9.97 12.97 -19.31
#